data_bcf3195d3cddb9ebc28c0e051769cde9
#
_entry.id   bcf3195d3cddb9ebc28c0e051769cde9
#
_cell.length_a   1.000
_cell.length_b   1.000
_cell.length_c   1.000
_cell.angle_alpha   90.00
_cell.angle_beta   90.00
_cell.angle_gamma   90.00
#
_symmetry.space_group_name_H-M   'P 1'
#
loop_
_entity.id
_entity.type
_entity.pdbx_description
1 polymer ?
#
loop_
_entity_poly.entity_id
_entity_poly.type
_entity_poly.pdbx_seq_one_letter_code
_entity_poly.pdbx_strand_id
1 'polypeptide(L)'
;MSEGGPITHVVKNSHYRHPEPFDREKLHKSIIAACLSSGTPTGHAESISRRVVDEVLVWLESRPEVTSNDLRRVAAQYLRPYHPDASYLYEHHHTTL
;
A
#
# COMPACT_ATOMS: atom_id res chain seq x y z
N MET A 1 -20.55 14.94 -4.92
CA MET A 1 -20.26 14.36 -4.87
C MET A 1 -19.87 13.41 -4.89
N SER A 2 -19.93 13.00 -5.06
CA SER A 2 -19.71 12.00 -4.95
C SER A 2 -18.96 11.42 -4.91
N GLU A 3 -18.83 11.10 -4.61
CA GLU A 3 -18.07 10.55 -4.50
C GLU A 3 -17.61 9.60 -4.90
N GLY A 4 -17.54 9.35 -5.17
CA GLY A 4 -16.62 8.41 -5.59
C GLY A 4 -17.19 7.07 -5.78
N GLY A 5 -16.47 6.15 -6.23
CA GLY A 5 -16.92 4.78 -6.37
C GLY A 5 -17.01 4.04 -5.04
N PRO A 6 -17.27 2.74 -5.10
CA PRO A 6 -17.38 1.93 -3.89
C PRO A 6 -16.10 1.97 -3.08
N ILE A 7 -16.24 1.98 -1.77
CA ILE A 7 -15.10 1.94 -0.87
C ILE A 7 -14.57 0.51 -0.80
N THR A 8 -13.27 0.35 -1.00
CA THR A 8 -12.63 -0.96 -0.84
C THR A 8 -12.39 -1.22 0.65
N HIS A 9 -12.69 -2.41 1.08
CA HIS A 9 -12.45 -2.83 2.46
C HIS A 9 -11.27 -3.80 2.51
N VAL A 10 -10.45 -3.65 3.56
CA VAL A 10 -9.29 -4.50 3.77
C VAL A 10 -9.57 -5.48 4.89
N VAL A 11 -9.36 -6.76 4.59
CA VAL A 11 -9.55 -7.83 5.57
C VAL A 11 -8.18 -8.20 6.13
N LYS A 12 -8.05 -8.12 7.44
CA LYS A 12 -6.82 -8.53 8.12
C LYS A 12 -6.81 -10.04 8.33
N ASN A 13 -5.63 -10.59 8.58
CA ASN A 13 -5.46 -12.03 8.81
C ASN A 13 -5.89 -12.46 10.20
N SER A 14 -6.88 -11.80 10.77
CA SER A 14 -7.37 -12.13 12.10
C SER A 14 -8.82 -12.52 11.99
N HIS A 15 -9.17 -13.64 12.59
CA HIS A 15 -10.53 -14.15 12.55
C HIS A 15 -11.54 -13.23 13.20
N TYR A 16 -11.09 -12.39 14.09
CA TYR A 16 -11.97 -11.56 14.90
C TYR A 16 -12.06 -10.13 14.44
N ARG A 17 -11.40 -9.79 13.34
CA ARG A 17 -11.40 -8.43 12.87
C ARG A 17 -12.42 -8.23 11.79
N HIS A 18 -13.15 -7.14 11.90
CA HIS A 18 -14.04 -6.71 10.84
C HIS A 18 -13.23 -6.07 9.73
N PRO A 19 -13.70 -6.15 8.48
CA PRO A 19 -13.06 -5.43 7.39
C PRO A 19 -12.99 -3.94 7.71
N GLU A 20 -11.88 -3.32 7.33
CA GLU A 20 -11.67 -1.89 7.53
C GLU A 20 -11.67 -1.19 6.18
N PRO A 21 -12.18 0.04 6.09
CA PRO A 21 -12.05 0.79 4.85
C PRO A 21 -10.58 0.96 4.51
N PHE A 22 -10.28 0.91 3.22
CA PHE A 22 -8.92 1.16 2.76
C PHE A 22 -8.50 2.57 3.14
N ASP A 23 -7.31 2.71 3.71
CA ASP A 23 -6.77 3.99 4.16
C ASP A 23 -5.56 4.33 3.31
N ARG A 24 -5.74 5.28 2.41
CA ARG A 24 -4.70 5.73 1.50
C ARG A 24 -3.48 6.28 2.24
N GLU A 25 -3.73 7.04 3.30
CA GLU A 25 -2.64 7.65 4.07
C GLU A 25 -1.79 6.59 4.75
N LYS A 26 -2.43 5.57 5.25
CA LYS A 26 -1.73 4.46 5.91
C LYS A 26 -0.83 3.73 4.92
N LEU A 27 -1.33 3.48 3.71
CA LEU A 27 -0.52 2.87 2.65
C LEU A 27 0.65 3.77 2.29
N HIS A 28 0.39 5.06 2.10
CA HIS A 28 1.42 6.03 1.75
C HIS A 28 2.56 6.03 2.77
N LYS A 29 2.21 6.11 4.05
CA LYS A 29 3.20 6.13 5.11
C LYS A 29 4.00 4.83 5.18
N SER A 30 3.35 3.69 4.94
CA SER A 30 4.05 2.41 5.00
C SER A 30 5.07 2.28 3.87
N ILE A 31 4.74 2.79 2.68
CA ILE A 31 5.68 2.76 1.56
C ILE A 31 6.85 3.70 1.81
N ILE A 32 6.57 4.89 2.33
CA ILE A 32 7.62 5.85 2.68
C ILE A 32 8.58 5.21 3.68
N ALA A 33 8.04 4.54 4.70
CA ALA A 33 8.87 3.90 5.72
C ALA A 33 9.82 2.87 5.10
N ALA A 34 9.34 2.08 4.14
CA ALA A 34 10.21 1.11 3.47
C ALA A 34 11.32 1.80 2.68
N CYS A 35 10.98 2.88 1.99
CA CYS A 35 11.98 3.65 1.23
C CYS A 35 13.02 4.26 2.15
N LEU A 36 12.59 4.86 3.25
CA LEU A 36 13.52 5.47 4.21
C LEU A 36 14.42 4.42 4.82
N SER A 37 13.88 3.24 5.13
CA SER A 37 14.68 2.14 5.68
C SER A 37 15.73 1.66 4.68
N SER A 38 15.51 1.89 3.40
CA SER A 38 16.45 1.54 2.35
C SER A 38 17.41 2.68 2.01
N GLY A 39 17.40 3.76 2.80
CA GLY A 39 18.34 4.86 2.63
C GLY A 39 17.89 5.94 1.66
N THR A 40 16.64 5.92 1.23
CA THR A 40 16.13 6.92 0.29
C THR A 40 15.86 8.24 0.99
N PRO A 41 16.28 9.39 0.42
CA PRO A 41 15.93 10.69 0.98
C PRO A 41 14.43 10.90 1.04
N THR A 42 13.98 11.65 2.04
CA THR A 42 12.55 11.84 2.31
C THR A 42 11.76 12.32 1.10
N GLY A 43 12.23 13.35 0.41
CA GLY A 43 11.50 13.87 -0.75
C GLY A 43 11.35 12.85 -1.86
N HIS A 44 12.39 12.07 -2.09
CA HIS A 44 12.35 11.02 -3.11
C HIS A 44 11.41 9.89 -2.67
N ALA A 45 11.45 9.53 -1.38
CA ALA A 45 10.56 8.51 -0.85
C ALA A 45 9.10 8.92 -1.02
N GLU A 46 8.78 10.17 -0.77
CA GLU A 46 7.42 10.68 -0.96
C GLU A 46 6.99 10.62 -2.42
N SER A 47 7.89 10.99 -3.32
CA SER A 47 7.59 10.96 -4.74
C SER A 47 7.30 9.53 -5.23
N ILE A 48 8.14 8.59 -4.83
CA ILE A 48 7.95 7.18 -5.17
C ILE A 48 6.62 6.68 -4.62
N SER A 49 6.35 7.01 -3.35
CA SER A 49 5.15 6.52 -2.69
C SER A 49 3.89 7.02 -3.38
N ARG A 50 3.86 8.30 -3.80
CA ARG A 50 2.69 8.83 -4.51
C ARG A 50 2.40 8.04 -5.77
N ARG A 51 3.44 7.71 -6.53
CA ARG A 51 3.26 6.96 -7.77
C ARG A 51 2.73 5.56 -7.49
N VAL A 52 3.30 4.90 -6.48
CA VAL A 52 2.87 3.54 -6.13
C VAL A 52 1.43 3.56 -5.61
N VAL A 53 1.10 4.53 -4.76
CA VAL A 53 -0.26 4.65 -4.24
C VAL A 53 -1.25 4.84 -5.38
N ASP A 54 -0.94 5.70 -6.35
CA ASP A 54 -1.82 5.92 -7.48
C ASP A 54 -2.07 4.63 -8.26
N GLU A 55 -1.01 3.83 -8.46
CA GLU A 55 -1.15 2.56 -9.17
C GLU A 55 -1.98 1.55 -8.37
N VAL A 56 -1.78 1.52 -7.06
CA VAL A 56 -2.58 0.65 -6.20
C VAL A 56 -4.05 1.07 -6.22
N LEU A 57 -4.32 2.37 -6.23
CA LEU A 57 -5.69 2.87 -6.28
C LEU A 57 -6.40 2.41 -7.55
N VAL A 58 -5.70 2.41 -8.68
CA VAL A 58 -6.28 1.90 -9.92
C VAL A 58 -6.61 0.41 -9.78
N TRP A 59 -5.69 -0.35 -9.19
CA TRP A 59 -5.92 -1.78 -8.96
C TRP A 59 -7.13 -2.02 -8.06
N LEU A 60 -7.37 -1.12 -7.09
CA LEU A 60 -8.48 -1.27 -6.15
C LEU A 60 -9.84 -0.91 -6.75
N GLU A 61 -9.87 -0.22 -7.88
CA GLU A 61 -11.12 0.33 -8.42
C GLU A 61 -12.21 -0.70 -8.62
N SER A 62 -11.85 -1.91 -9.01
CA SER A 62 -12.83 -2.96 -9.28
C SER A 62 -12.89 -4.01 -8.17
N ARG A 63 -12.29 -3.73 -7.03
CA ARG A 63 -12.20 -4.69 -5.94
C ARG A 63 -12.85 -4.14 -4.67
N PRO A 64 -14.05 -4.62 -4.34
CA PRO A 64 -14.72 -4.13 -3.12
C PRO A 64 -14.06 -4.62 -1.85
N GLU A 65 -13.28 -5.71 -1.94
CA GLU A 65 -12.63 -6.27 -0.76
C GLU A 65 -11.32 -6.91 -1.15
N VAL A 66 -10.29 -6.68 -0.36
CA VAL A 66 -8.97 -7.29 -0.56
C VAL A 66 -8.42 -7.70 0.80
N THR A 67 -7.50 -8.67 0.82
CA THR A 67 -6.81 -9.01 2.06
C THR A 67 -5.63 -8.07 2.23
N SER A 68 -5.19 -7.89 3.48
CA SER A 68 -4.01 -7.07 3.75
C SER A 68 -2.76 -7.69 3.10
N ASN A 69 -2.71 -9.03 3.01
CA ASN A 69 -1.60 -9.70 2.33
C ASN A 69 -1.58 -9.40 0.84
N ASP A 70 -2.75 -9.44 0.19
CA ASP A 70 -2.84 -9.10 -1.23
C ASP A 70 -2.43 -7.66 -1.48
N LEU A 71 -2.90 -6.75 -0.62
CA LEU A 71 -2.58 -5.33 -0.75
C LEU A 71 -1.07 -5.12 -0.62
N ARG A 72 -0.44 -5.77 0.35
CA ARG A 72 1.02 -5.67 0.55
C ARG A 72 1.77 -6.18 -0.67
N ARG A 73 1.35 -7.35 -1.17
CA ARG A 73 2.02 -7.95 -2.32
C ARG A 73 1.91 -7.07 -3.56
N VAL A 74 0.73 -6.52 -3.80
CA VAL A 74 0.50 -5.68 -4.97
C VAL A 74 1.28 -4.37 -4.84
N ALA A 75 1.28 -3.76 -3.65
CA ALA A 75 2.05 -2.54 -3.43
C ALA A 75 3.54 -2.80 -3.65
N ALA A 76 4.05 -3.94 -3.18
CA ALA A 76 5.44 -4.30 -3.40
C ALA A 76 5.74 -4.47 -4.89
N GLN A 77 4.83 -5.07 -5.64
CA GLN A 77 5.01 -5.23 -7.09
C GLN A 77 5.11 -3.89 -7.80
N TYR A 78 4.27 -2.94 -7.43
CA TYR A 78 4.30 -1.62 -8.05
C TYR A 78 5.51 -0.80 -7.59
N LEU A 79 5.98 -1.05 -6.37
CA LEU A 79 7.16 -0.37 -5.85
C LEU A 79 8.45 -0.85 -6.52
N ARG A 80 8.48 -2.10 -6.93
CA ARG A 80 9.70 -2.75 -7.41
C ARG A 80 10.41 -2.01 -8.55
N PRO A 81 9.71 -1.53 -9.59
CA PRO A 81 10.39 -0.80 -10.66
C PRO A 81 11.05 0.50 -10.20
N TYR A 82 10.55 1.09 -9.14
CA TYR A 82 11.10 2.35 -8.62
C TYR A 82 12.20 2.12 -7.62
N HIS A 83 12.09 1.05 -6.81
CA HIS A 83 13.04 0.81 -5.72
C HIS A 83 13.00 -0.66 -5.29
N PRO A 84 13.81 -1.50 -5.93
CA PRO A 84 13.77 -2.95 -5.64
C PRO A 84 14.03 -3.29 -4.17
N ASP A 85 14.98 -2.59 -3.53
CA ASP A 85 15.32 -2.86 -2.14
C ASP A 85 14.15 -2.53 -1.21
N ALA A 86 13.50 -1.39 -1.44
CA ALA A 86 12.34 -1.00 -0.64
C ALA A 86 11.18 -1.97 -0.88
N SER A 87 11.01 -2.44 -2.12
CA SER A 87 9.99 -3.42 -2.44
C SER A 87 10.19 -4.71 -1.66
N TYR A 88 11.44 -5.17 -1.59
CA TYR A 88 11.76 -6.39 -0.84
C TYR A 88 11.44 -6.20 0.64
N LEU A 89 11.86 -5.09 1.22
CA LEU A 89 11.56 -4.80 2.62
C LEU A 89 10.08 -4.71 2.86
N TYR A 90 9.37 -4.06 1.96
CA TYR A 90 7.93 -3.87 2.12
C TYR A 90 7.19 -5.21 2.12
N GLU A 91 7.61 -6.12 1.27
CA GLU A 91 6.96 -7.41 1.15
C GLU A 91 7.27 -8.32 2.33
N HIS A 92 8.51 -8.29 2.83
CA HIS A 92 8.99 -9.27 3.79
C HIS A 92 9.02 -8.78 5.23
N HIS A 93 9.01 -7.48 5.45
CA HIS A 93 8.96 -6.91 6.80
C HIS A 93 7.57 -6.40 7.05
N HIS A 94 6.83 -7.14 7.88
CA HIS A 94 5.42 -6.86 8.10
C HIS A 94 5.22 -5.55 8.83
N THR A 95 4.79 -4.54 8.09
CA THR A 95 4.27 -3.32 8.68
C THR A 95 2.76 -3.40 8.65
N THR A 96 2.13 -2.77 9.63
CA THR A 96 0.67 -2.75 9.70
C THR A 96 0.10 -1.88 8.58
N LEU A 97 -0.80 -2.45 7.83
CA LEU A 97 -1.51 -1.72 6.80
C LEU A 97 -2.94 -1.44 7.21
#